data_c799100e9f5eda67ce775105b890b8fd
#
_entry.id   c799100e9f5eda67ce775105b890b8fd
#
_cell.length_a   1.000
_cell.length_b   1.000
_cell.length_c   1.000
_cell.angle_alpha   90.00
_cell.angle_beta   90.00
_cell.angle_gamma   90.00
#
_symmetry.space_group_name_H-M   'P 1'
#
loop_
_entity.id
_entity.type
_entity.pdbx_description
1 polymer ?
#
loop_
_entity_poly.entity_id
_entity_poly.type
_entity_poly.pdbx_seq_one_letter_code
_entity_poly.pdbx_strand_id
1 'polypeptide(L)'
;MKRLLVATAVIEGAAGVALLIWPSATVWALAGPTVVLSSLALTLLRLGGAVLLAVGAGAALASRHPESGAARAMTGGMTIYNFGAAGGLCVPKLALSQGGFLLWPAVVLHAAMGIWCVVCLQRAWRP
;
A
#
# COMPACT_ATOMS: atom_id res chain seq x y z
N MET A 1 3.76 11.81 -13.04
CA MET A 1 2.76 10.77 -12.71
C MET A 1 3.21 9.36 -13.14
N LYS A 2 3.75 9.10 -14.35
CA LYS A 2 4.16 7.76 -14.82
C LYS A 2 5.05 7.00 -13.82
N ARG A 3 6.14 7.62 -13.34
CA ARG A 3 7.09 6.98 -12.39
C ARG A 3 6.40 6.59 -11.07
N LEU A 4 5.50 7.40 -10.56
CA LEU A 4 4.71 7.10 -9.37
C LEU A 4 3.83 5.86 -9.61
N LEU A 5 3.07 5.81 -10.70
CA LEU A 5 2.18 4.69 -11.02
C LEU A 5 2.95 3.37 -11.23
N VAL A 6 4.13 3.43 -11.85
CA VAL A 6 5.01 2.25 -11.98
C VAL A 6 5.52 1.80 -10.60
N ALA A 7 5.96 2.74 -9.75
CA ALA A 7 6.40 2.42 -8.39
C ALA A 7 5.25 1.79 -7.58
N THR A 8 4.05 2.36 -7.63
CA THR A 8 2.84 1.79 -7.02
C THR A 8 2.58 0.37 -7.53
N ALA A 9 2.62 0.14 -8.84
CA ALA A 9 2.39 -1.17 -9.42
C ALA A 9 3.34 -2.24 -8.88
N VAL A 10 4.61 -1.91 -8.74
CA VAL A 10 5.64 -2.83 -8.23
C VAL A 10 5.45 -3.08 -6.72
N ILE A 11 5.27 -2.02 -5.93
CA ILE A 11 5.17 -2.11 -4.47
C ILE A 11 3.90 -2.86 -4.08
N GLU A 12 2.73 -2.46 -4.60
CA GLU A 12 1.45 -3.08 -4.26
C GLU A 12 1.35 -4.50 -4.85
N GLY A 13 1.90 -4.72 -6.03
CA GLY A 13 1.99 -6.07 -6.61
C GLY A 13 2.83 -7.01 -5.75
N ALA A 14 4.02 -6.59 -5.31
CA ALA A 14 4.88 -7.38 -4.44
C ALA A 14 4.24 -7.64 -3.07
N ALA A 15 3.64 -6.61 -2.45
CA ALA A 15 2.92 -6.75 -1.18
C ALA A 15 1.71 -7.69 -1.32
N GLY A 16 0.97 -7.58 -2.42
CA GLY A 16 -0.16 -8.45 -2.72
C GLY A 16 0.24 -9.91 -2.86
N VAL A 17 1.33 -10.21 -3.58
CA VAL A 17 1.89 -11.56 -3.69
C VAL A 17 2.32 -12.08 -2.32
N ALA A 18 3.03 -11.27 -1.54
CA ALA A 18 3.50 -11.66 -0.21
C ALA A 18 2.34 -12.01 0.72
N LEU A 19 1.27 -11.22 0.74
CA LEU A 19 0.07 -11.49 1.55
C LEU A 19 -0.71 -12.71 1.07
N LEU A 20 -0.73 -13.01 -0.23
CA LEU A 20 -1.39 -14.20 -0.75
C LEU A 20 -0.64 -15.48 -0.37
N ILE A 21 0.69 -15.49 -0.57
CA ILE A 21 1.49 -16.70 -0.44
C ILE A 21 1.96 -16.90 1.00
N TRP A 22 2.42 -15.83 1.66
CA TRP A 22 3.01 -15.87 3.01
C TRP A 22 2.37 -14.87 3.98
N PRO A 23 1.03 -14.93 4.21
CA PRO A 23 0.33 -13.94 5.05
C PRO A 23 0.91 -13.86 6.47
N SER A 24 1.22 -14.99 7.10
CA SER A 24 1.78 -15.02 8.46
C SER A 24 3.16 -14.35 8.52
N ALA A 25 4.06 -14.67 7.59
CA ALA A 25 5.38 -14.07 7.55
C ALA A 25 5.32 -12.56 7.31
N THR A 26 4.41 -12.11 6.45
CA THR A 26 4.19 -10.69 6.18
C THR A 26 3.71 -9.95 7.44
N VAL A 27 2.74 -10.53 8.16
CA VAL A 27 2.25 -9.93 9.42
C VAL A 27 3.32 -9.95 10.50
N TRP A 28 4.10 -11.03 10.65
CA TRP A 28 5.19 -11.06 11.63
C TRP A 28 6.27 -10.02 11.33
N ALA A 29 6.58 -9.79 10.07
CA ALA A 29 7.52 -8.74 9.69
C ALA A 29 7.01 -7.32 10.04
N LEU A 30 5.69 -7.09 10.00
CA LEU A 30 5.06 -5.81 10.30
C LEU A 30 4.69 -5.66 11.78
N ALA A 31 4.06 -6.68 12.37
CA ALA A 31 3.48 -6.59 13.72
C ALA A 31 4.29 -7.35 14.79
N GLY A 32 5.24 -8.18 14.39
CA GLY A 32 6.09 -8.98 15.28
C GLY A 32 5.64 -10.43 15.42
N PRO A 33 6.53 -11.31 15.89
CA PRO A 33 6.32 -12.77 15.92
C PRO A 33 5.32 -13.24 16.99
N THR A 34 4.96 -12.38 17.94
CA THR A 34 4.00 -12.68 19.00
C THR A 34 2.54 -12.65 18.57
N VAL A 35 2.27 -12.17 17.35
CA VAL A 35 0.91 -12.08 16.82
C VAL A 35 0.41 -13.46 16.40
N VAL A 36 -0.66 -13.91 17.06
CA VAL A 36 -1.37 -15.15 16.73
C VAL A 36 -2.49 -14.84 15.73
N LEU A 37 -2.47 -15.50 14.58
CA LEU A 37 -3.45 -15.31 13.52
C LEU A 37 -4.48 -16.43 13.51
N SER A 38 -5.76 -16.07 13.60
CA SER A 38 -6.86 -17.01 13.39
C SER A 38 -7.01 -17.36 11.91
N SER A 39 -7.74 -18.45 11.61
CA SER A 39 -8.06 -18.83 10.23
C SER A 39 -8.80 -17.72 9.47
N LEU A 40 -9.70 -17.00 10.15
CA LEU A 40 -10.40 -15.85 9.57
C LEU A 40 -9.42 -14.73 9.23
N ALA A 41 -8.50 -14.39 10.14
CA ALA A 41 -7.49 -13.39 9.88
C ALA A 41 -6.62 -13.74 8.66
N LEU A 42 -6.20 -15.00 8.54
CA LEU A 42 -5.44 -15.48 7.38
C LEU A 42 -6.23 -15.33 6.07
N THR A 43 -7.53 -15.63 6.09
CA THR A 43 -8.40 -15.46 4.92
C THR A 43 -8.52 -13.98 4.53
N LEU A 44 -8.75 -13.09 5.50
CA LEU A 44 -8.85 -11.64 5.25
C LEU A 44 -7.53 -11.06 4.73
N LEU A 45 -6.38 -11.53 5.23
CA LEU A 45 -5.07 -11.13 4.71
C LEU A 45 -4.87 -11.53 3.25
N ARG A 46 -5.29 -12.75 2.86
CA ARG A 46 -5.23 -13.18 1.46
C ARG A 46 -6.17 -12.37 0.57
N LEU A 47 -7.38 -12.06 1.03
CA LEU A 47 -8.28 -11.15 0.32
C LEU A 47 -7.65 -9.76 0.16
N GLY A 48 -7.03 -9.22 1.21
CA GLY A 48 -6.23 -8.00 1.15
C GLY A 48 -5.12 -8.08 0.11
N GLY A 49 -4.41 -9.21 0.04
CA GLY A 49 -3.39 -9.46 -0.97
C GLY A 49 -3.94 -9.43 -2.40
N ALA A 50 -5.13 -10.02 -2.63
CA ALA A 50 -5.79 -9.96 -3.94
C ALA A 50 -6.19 -8.53 -4.32
N VAL A 51 -6.68 -7.73 -3.35
CA VAL A 51 -7.00 -6.31 -3.56
C VAL A 51 -5.73 -5.51 -3.92
N LEU A 52 -4.62 -5.72 -3.22
CA LEU A 52 -3.35 -5.05 -3.53
C LEU A 52 -2.83 -5.41 -4.93
N LEU A 53 -2.96 -6.67 -5.34
CA LEU A 53 -2.64 -7.07 -6.72
C LEU A 53 -3.52 -6.35 -7.74
N ALA A 54 -4.81 -6.22 -7.50
CA ALA A 54 -5.72 -5.48 -8.38
C ALA A 54 -5.34 -3.99 -8.45
N VAL A 55 -4.99 -3.38 -7.31
CA VAL A 55 -4.47 -2.00 -7.25
C VAL A 55 -3.17 -1.87 -8.04
N GLY A 56 -2.22 -2.78 -7.87
CA GLY A 56 -0.97 -2.81 -8.61
C GLY A 56 -1.19 -2.93 -10.12
N ALA A 57 -2.09 -3.83 -10.54
CA ALA A 57 -2.47 -3.99 -11.95
C ALA A 57 -3.14 -2.72 -12.51
N GLY A 58 -4.05 -2.11 -11.76
CA GLY A 58 -4.69 -0.84 -12.13
C GLY A 58 -3.67 0.29 -12.31
N ALA A 59 -2.70 0.40 -11.39
CA ALA A 59 -1.62 1.37 -11.49
C ALA A 59 -0.71 1.12 -12.72
N ALA A 60 -0.39 -0.14 -13.01
CA ALA A 60 0.37 -0.53 -14.19
C ALA A 60 -0.36 -0.12 -15.49
N LEU A 61 -1.66 -0.39 -15.58
CA LEU A 61 -2.48 0.00 -16.73
C LEU A 61 -2.56 1.53 -16.86
N ALA A 62 -2.83 2.24 -15.76
CA ALA A 62 -2.90 3.70 -15.74
C ALA A 62 -1.56 4.36 -16.11
N SER A 63 -0.43 3.70 -15.84
CA SER A 63 0.91 4.21 -16.17
C SER A 63 1.19 4.30 -17.68
N ARG A 64 0.37 3.62 -18.52
CA ARG A 64 0.49 3.68 -19.99
C ARG A 64 0.01 5.02 -20.55
N HIS A 65 -0.97 5.65 -19.88
CA HIS A 65 -1.55 6.95 -20.24
C HIS A 65 -1.58 7.87 -19.01
N PRO A 66 -0.40 8.35 -18.54
CA PRO A 66 -0.27 9.04 -17.26
C PRO A 66 -0.96 10.40 -17.16
N GLU A 67 -1.35 10.99 -18.28
CA GLU A 67 -2.12 12.24 -18.40
C GLU A 67 -3.64 12.01 -18.42
N SER A 68 -4.10 10.78 -18.46
CA SER A 68 -5.53 10.45 -18.54
C SER A 68 -6.28 10.76 -17.23
N GLY A 69 -7.61 10.91 -17.35
CA GLY A 69 -8.48 11.02 -16.18
C GLY A 69 -8.40 9.78 -15.27
N ALA A 70 -8.23 8.58 -15.86
CA ALA A 70 -8.06 7.34 -15.12
C ALA A 70 -6.77 7.34 -14.28
N ALA A 71 -5.66 7.84 -14.82
CA ALA A 71 -4.41 7.97 -14.08
C ALA A 71 -4.53 8.96 -12.91
N ARG A 72 -5.23 10.08 -13.09
CA ARG A 72 -5.52 11.03 -12.01
C ARG A 72 -6.42 10.43 -10.95
N ALA A 73 -7.49 9.73 -11.34
CA ALA A 73 -8.39 9.04 -10.40
C ALA A 73 -7.64 7.97 -9.58
N MET A 74 -6.82 7.16 -10.25
CA MET A 74 -5.97 6.16 -9.59
C MET A 74 -5.02 6.82 -8.58
N THR A 75 -4.35 7.91 -8.97
CA THR A 75 -3.45 8.65 -8.07
C THR A 75 -4.19 9.25 -6.88
N GLY A 76 -5.42 9.75 -7.08
CA GLY A 76 -6.29 10.24 -6.00
C GLY A 76 -6.65 9.14 -5.01
N GLY A 77 -7.09 7.99 -5.50
CA GLY A 77 -7.36 6.82 -4.65
C GLY A 77 -6.13 6.37 -3.87
N MET A 78 -4.96 6.35 -4.53
CA MET A 78 -3.69 6.01 -3.88
C MET A 78 -3.26 7.03 -2.82
N THR A 79 -3.66 8.29 -2.94
CA THR A 79 -3.42 9.29 -1.88
C THR A 79 -4.13 8.89 -0.58
N ILE A 80 -5.43 8.56 -0.68
CA ILE A 80 -6.25 8.14 0.47
C ILE A 80 -5.70 6.84 1.05
N TYR A 81 -5.43 5.86 0.19
CA TYR A 81 -4.89 4.56 0.59
C TYR A 81 -3.56 4.70 1.35
N ASN A 82 -2.60 5.43 0.82
CA ASN A 82 -1.28 5.55 1.42
C ASN A 82 -1.31 6.26 2.78
N PHE A 83 -2.07 7.35 2.94
CA PHE A 83 -2.20 7.98 4.25
C PHE A 83 -2.99 7.13 5.23
N GLY A 84 -4.03 6.43 4.77
CA GLY A 84 -4.78 5.46 5.57
C GLY A 84 -3.91 4.30 6.04
N ALA A 85 -3.08 3.76 5.15
CA ALA A 85 -2.14 2.68 5.48
C ALA A 85 -1.07 3.16 6.47
N ALA A 86 -0.47 4.34 6.25
CA ALA A 86 0.51 4.91 7.18
C ALA A 86 -0.08 5.09 8.58
N GLY A 87 -1.29 5.66 8.69
CA GLY A 87 -2.00 5.82 9.96
C GLY A 87 -2.37 4.48 10.61
N GLY A 88 -2.94 3.56 9.83
CA GLY A 88 -3.34 2.23 10.32
C GLY A 88 -2.18 1.39 10.81
N LEU A 89 -1.02 1.47 10.14
CA LEU A 89 0.21 0.77 10.56
C LEU A 89 0.80 1.34 11.87
N CYS A 90 0.51 2.59 12.22
CA CYS A 90 0.95 3.15 13.50
C CYS A 90 0.18 2.58 14.71
N VAL A 91 -1.07 2.14 14.52
CA VAL A 91 -1.93 1.68 15.63
C VAL A 91 -1.33 0.52 16.44
N PRO A 92 -0.81 -0.57 15.83
CA PRO A 92 -0.22 -1.66 16.59
C PRO A 92 0.91 -1.21 17.52
N LYS A 93 1.76 -0.28 17.07
CA LYS A 93 2.87 0.22 17.87
C LYS A 93 2.41 1.15 18.99
N LEU A 94 1.51 2.09 18.67
CA LEU A 94 1.09 3.11 19.62
C LEU A 94 0.10 2.58 20.66
N ALA A 95 -0.82 1.70 20.25
CA ALA A 95 -1.87 1.19 21.12
C ALA A 95 -1.50 -0.13 21.81
N LEU A 96 -0.72 -1.01 21.16
CA LEU A 96 -0.47 -2.37 21.61
C LEU A 96 1.02 -2.65 21.92
N SER A 97 1.90 -1.67 21.74
CA SER A 97 3.36 -1.81 21.85
C SER A 97 3.95 -2.92 20.96
N GLN A 98 3.19 -3.35 19.94
CA GLN A 98 3.59 -4.37 18.97
C GLN A 98 4.29 -3.74 17.76
N GLY A 99 5.21 -4.48 17.14
CA GLY A 99 5.83 -4.01 15.91
C GLY A 99 6.98 -4.92 15.49
N GLY A 100 6.95 -5.30 14.23
CA GLY A 100 8.04 -6.01 13.56
C GLY A 100 9.05 -5.04 12.93
N PHE A 101 10.12 -5.61 12.39
CA PHE A 101 11.21 -4.81 11.82
C PHE A 101 10.83 -4.01 10.55
N LEU A 102 9.77 -4.42 9.85
CA LEU A 102 9.26 -3.71 8.67
C LEU A 102 8.22 -2.64 9.00
N LEU A 103 7.74 -2.52 10.24
CA LEU A 103 6.66 -1.60 10.58
C LEU A 103 7.00 -0.15 10.21
N TRP A 104 8.11 0.38 10.74
CA TRP A 104 8.52 1.76 10.47
C TRP A 104 8.92 2.00 9.01
N PRO A 105 9.70 1.12 8.35
CA PRO A 105 9.91 1.22 6.91
C PRO A 105 8.62 1.29 6.10
N ALA A 106 7.60 0.49 6.44
CA ALA A 106 6.31 0.52 5.75
C ALA A 106 5.55 1.83 6.00
N VAL A 107 5.51 2.32 7.25
CA VAL A 107 4.89 3.62 7.59
C VAL A 107 5.54 4.75 6.78
N VAL A 108 6.86 4.82 6.78
CA VAL A 108 7.61 5.85 6.04
C VAL A 108 7.37 5.74 4.53
N LEU A 109 7.37 4.52 4.00
CA LEU A 109 7.10 4.27 2.58
C LEU A 109 5.71 4.79 2.18
N HIS A 110 4.66 4.42 2.92
CA HIS A 110 3.30 4.87 2.63
C HIS A 110 3.15 6.38 2.79
N ALA A 111 3.72 6.99 3.83
CA ALA A 111 3.70 8.45 3.98
C ALA A 111 4.40 9.15 2.80
N ALA A 112 5.57 8.68 2.38
CA ALA A 112 6.30 9.23 1.25
C ALA A 112 5.53 9.07 -0.08
N MET A 113 4.93 7.89 -0.31
CA MET A 113 4.10 7.63 -1.49
C MET A 113 2.86 8.53 -1.50
N GLY A 114 2.20 8.73 -0.35
CA GLY A 114 1.06 9.63 -0.22
C GLY A 114 1.43 11.07 -0.58
N ILE A 115 2.54 11.58 -0.05
CA ILE A 115 3.07 12.91 -0.39
C ILE A 115 3.37 13.00 -1.90
N TRP A 116 4.00 11.98 -2.47
CA TRP A 116 4.30 11.95 -3.92
C TRP A 116 3.03 11.97 -4.77
N CYS A 117 1.98 11.26 -4.35
CA CYS A 117 0.67 11.31 -5.00
C CYS A 117 0.10 12.74 -4.99
N VAL A 118 0.10 13.43 -3.85
CA VAL A 118 -0.36 14.83 -3.73
C VAL A 118 0.42 15.74 -4.68
N VAL A 119 1.75 15.64 -4.69
CA VAL A 119 2.60 16.46 -5.57
C VAL A 119 2.28 16.21 -7.05
N CYS A 120 2.08 14.94 -7.44
CA CYS A 120 1.71 14.59 -8.81
C CYS A 120 0.34 15.15 -9.21
N LEU A 121 -0.65 15.09 -8.32
CA LEU A 121 -1.98 15.66 -8.56
C LEU A 121 -1.94 17.18 -8.68
N GLN A 122 -1.24 17.87 -7.77
CA GLN A 122 -1.10 19.33 -7.83
C GLN A 122 -0.47 19.80 -9.15
N ARG A 123 0.54 19.06 -9.64
CA ARG A 123 1.17 19.38 -10.95
C ARG A 123 0.25 19.13 -12.13
N ALA A 124 -0.65 18.12 -12.03
CA ALA A 124 -1.59 17.80 -13.11
C ALA A 124 -2.78 18.77 -13.18
N TRP A 125 -3.01 19.58 -12.14
CA TRP A 125 -4.09 20.58 -12.07
C TRP A 125 -3.60 22.03 -12.30
N ARG A 126 -2.29 22.22 -12.45
CA ARG A 126 -1.76 23.55 -12.82
C ARG A 126 -2.01 23.77 -14.32
N PRO A 127 -2.60 24.95 -14.69
CA PRO A 127 -2.80 25.31 -16.08
C PRO A 127 -1.48 25.46 -16.83
#